data_ae7b784c5eb0d15667e23430d434409f
#
_entry.id   ae7b784c5eb0d15667e23430d434409f
#
_cell.length_a   1.000
_cell.length_b   1.000
_cell.length_c   1.000
_cell.angle_alpha   90.00
_cell.angle_beta   90.00
_cell.angle_gamma   90.00
#
_symmetry.space_group_name_H-M   'P 1'
#
loop_
_entity.id
_entity.type
_entity.pdbx_description
1 polymer ?
#
loop_
_entity_poly.entity_id
_entity_poly.type
_entity_poly.pdbx_seq_one_letter_code
_entity_poly.pdbx_strand_id
1 'polypeptide(L)'
;MKLRILFLLYLTATLVTVNAQESRRLIILHTNDFHSHLQGYAPESDYTPLVIDGDPTIGGFSRIAGIISEVKTENPNSTLVLDAGDCLMGTLFQAIEPETGFQLSIMKQAGYDVVALGNHDFDFGPEKYAAIVRSAVKKGEIPVLLAGNAVTDPDSQADNEFEALINDGLIKKYIITEKNGLKIGIFSLLGKDADESATYAPPVTFDKIIPAAKKMVKVLKNEGCDVIICLSHSGIAKDKKGSWTGEDVKLAQKVKGIDLIISAHEHVLLKEPLVVKGVPIVVVGDNGRFVGRTELLVSSSGVKLDRYEAIPMDDKIKSQSEIQTAIVDQQGNINEVILNPLGMTYDMPVAIAPYTLIYSEFADAAGSNLGPLVADAIYNYVNSEGPGTDIAMVAAGVLRDPIQPGVQSVADIFRTMSLGSGNDKVPGYALSKLWFTGKELKNIAEILIFLSASTPSNYPYFSHLRIDYDPDGRIFNKVRKIELTDHQGNVSEVNTSKDDKKLYSMVANSYIVDNIALVKKKTLGLIKVEPKDAGGNLVTDLGSAVVDFNPAMAGLQEGKEWIALLKYLQQFAPAGEGGLPVISEYYQNPQRSLVSVTSKK
;
A
#
# COMPACT_ATOMS: atom_id res chain seq x y z
N MET A 1 54.02 38.72 -77.05
CA MET A 1 54.35 38.52 -75.68
C MET A 1 53.02 38.52 -74.86
N LYS A 2 52.55 37.35 -74.44
CA LYS A 2 51.30 37.21 -73.71
C LYS A 2 51.64 36.89 -72.23
N LEU A 3 51.28 37.82 -71.32
CA LEU A 3 51.47 37.70 -69.90
C LEU A 3 50.26 36.85 -69.35
N ARG A 4 50.58 35.71 -68.78
CA ARG A 4 49.58 34.88 -68.05
C ARG A 4 49.58 35.24 -66.57
N ILE A 5 48.50 35.83 -66.05
CA ILE A 5 48.29 36.08 -64.64
C ILE A 5 47.66 34.83 -64.04
N LEU A 6 48.36 34.21 -63.06
CA LEU A 6 47.90 33.06 -62.30
C LEU A 6 47.16 33.58 -61.09
N PHE A 7 45.83 33.38 -61.02
CA PHE A 7 45.01 33.66 -59.83
C PHE A 7 45.09 32.45 -58.89
N LEU A 8 45.71 32.60 -57.74
CA LEU A 8 45.71 31.62 -56.65
C LEU A 8 44.45 31.88 -55.81
N LEU A 9 43.46 31.00 -55.90
CA LEU A 9 42.32 30.99 -54.98
C LEU A 9 42.77 30.28 -53.68
N TYR A 10 42.89 31.05 -52.59
CA TYR A 10 42.96 30.51 -51.21
C TYR A 10 41.58 30.10 -50.76
N LEU A 11 41.31 28.79 -50.73
CA LEU A 11 40.12 28.21 -50.14
C LEU A 11 40.39 28.04 -48.64
N THR A 12 39.95 29.01 -47.80
CA THR A 12 39.94 28.87 -46.35
C THR A 12 38.79 27.95 -45.96
N ALA A 13 39.07 26.66 -45.80
CA ALA A 13 38.14 25.72 -45.17
C ALA A 13 38.04 26.05 -43.67
N THR A 14 37.06 26.78 -43.26
CA THR A 14 36.64 26.87 -41.86
C THR A 14 36.14 25.50 -41.44
N LEU A 15 36.97 24.73 -40.75
CA LEU A 15 36.52 23.57 -39.98
C LEU A 15 35.59 24.07 -38.89
N VAL A 16 34.28 23.99 -39.16
CA VAL A 16 33.29 24.05 -38.10
C VAL A 16 33.45 22.73 -37.35
N THR A 17 34.23 22.74 -36.27
CA THR A 17 34.17 21.68 -35.28
C THR A 17 32.79 21.73 -34.68
N VAL A 18 31.88 20.89 -35.19
CA VAL A 18 30.68 20.54 -34.47
C VAL A 18 31.18 19.82 -33.21
N ASN A 19 31.35 20.58 -32.13
CA ASN A 19 31.48 19.96 -30.81
C ASN A 19 30.22 19.12 -30.63
N ALA A 20 30.33 17.83 -30.89
CA ALA A 20 29.33 16.88 -30.44
C ALA A 20 29.24 17.11 -28.93
N GLN A 21 28.15 17.72 -28.52
CA GLN A 21 27.89 18.08 -27.13
C GLN A 21 27.92 16.79 -26.34
N GLU A 22 28.95 16.61 -25.51
CA GLU A 22 29.16 15.39 -24.75
C GLU A 22 27.98 15.22 -23.80
N SER A 23 27.06 14.30 -24.14
CA SER A 23 25.95 13.97 -23.29
C SER A 23 26.36 12.90 -22.30
N ARG A 24 26.06 13.11 -21.03
CA ARG A 24 26.30 12.14 -19.96
C ARG A 24 25.01 11.36 -19.70
N ARG A 25 25.15 10.04 -19.58
CA ARG A 25 24.02 9.15 -19.28
C ARG A 25 23.89 8.97 -17.78
N LEU A 26 22.65 9.05 -17.28
CA LEU A 26 22.24 8.67 -15.94
C LEU A 26 21.19 7.58 -16.05
N ILE A 27 21.42 6.44 -15.38
CA ILE A 27 20.50 5.31 -15.30
C ILE A 27 19.86 5.32 -13.91
N ILE A 28 18.56 5.26 -13.87
CA ILE A 28 17.79 5.23 -12.64
C ILE A 28 16.97 3.94 -12.62
N LEU A 29 17.27 3.05 -11.68
CA LEU A 29 16.40 1.96 -11.32
C LEU A 29 15.49 2.44 -10.21
N HIS A 30 14.20 2.12 -10.29
CA HIS A 30 13.26 2.53 -9.25
C HIS A 30 12.20 1.49 -8.97
N THR A 31 11.76 1.48 -7.72
CA THR A 31 10.58 0.79 -7.21
C THR A 31 9.68 1.80 -6.51
N ASN A 32 8.46 1.39 -6.22
CA ASN A 32 7.46 2.09 -5.44
C ASN A 32 6.44 1.09 -4.89
N ASP A 33 5.77 1.43 -3.81
CA ASP A 33 4.66 0.64 -3.25
C ASP A 33 5.02 -0.84 -3.10
N PHE A 34 6.20 -1.07 -2.49
CA PHE A 34 6.78 -2.41 -2.37
C PHE A 34 6.04 -3.29 -1.35
N HIS A 35 5.52 -2.67 -0.29
CA HIS A 35 4.64 -3.28 0.69
C HIS A 35 5.16 -4.59 1.29
N SER A 36 6.44 -4.64 1.68
CA SER A 36 7.06 -5.81 2.31
C SER A 36 7.02 -7.11 1.48
N HIS A 37 6.74 -7.05 0.18
CA HIS A 37 6.67 -8.25 -0.68
C HIS A 37 8.07 -8.76 -1.04
N LEU A 38 8.73 -9.42 -0.07
CA LEU A 38 10.08 -9.94 -0.24
C LEU A 38 10.12 -11.27 -1.00
N GLN A 39 9.03 -12.04 -0.97
CA GLN A 39 8.87 -13.26 -1.76
C GLN A 39 8.07 -12.99 -3.04
N GLY A 40 8.31 -13.79 -4.07
CA GLY A 40 7.41 -13.87 -5.19
C GLY A 40 6.17 -14.67 -4.79
N TYR A 41 5.05 -14.43 -5.46
CA TYR A 41 3.80 -15.09 -5.11
C TYR A 41 2.95 -15.41 -6.33
N ALA A 42 2.16 -16.43 -6.20
CA ALA A 42 1.05 -16.88 -7.01
C ALA A 42 0.76 -18.40 -6.85
N PRO A 43 0.64 -19.00 -5.72
CA PRO A 43 0.99 -18.69 -4.30
C PRO A 43 2.50 -18.59 -3.98
N GLU A 44 2.88 -18.14 -2.78
CA GLU A 44 4.30 -18.05 -2.37
C GLU A 44 5.01 -19.41 -2.38
N SER A 45 4.30 -20.50 -2.08
CA SER A 45 4.85 -21.87 -2.09
C SER A 45 5.43 -22.30 -3.44
N ASP A 46 5.01 -21.66 -4.53
CA ASP A 46 5.48 -21.96 -5.88
C ASP A 46 6.80 -21.23 -6.20
N TYR A 47 7.22 -20.29 -5.37
CA TYR A 47 8.38 -19.44 -5.59
C TYR A 47 9.71 -20.19 -5.49
N THR A 48 10.43 -20.29 -6.60
CA THR A 48 11.75 -20.96 -6.69
C THR A 48 12.84 -20.03 -7.20
N PRO A 49 13.19 -18.96 -6.45
CA PRO A 49 13.96 -17.80 -6.94
C PRO A 49 15.37 -18.12 -7.47
N LEU A 50 15.92 -19.25 -7.08
CA LEU A 50 17.27 -19.66 -7.51
C LEU A 50 17.26 -20.53 -8.78
N VAL A 51 16.08 -20.86 -9.32
CA VAL A 51 15.89 -21.64 -10.54
C VAL A 51 15.25 -20.76 -11.60
N ILE A 52 15.93 -20.56 -12.73
CA ILE A 52 15.39 -19.82 -13.87
C ILE A 52 14.40 -20.69 -14.62
N ASP A 53 13.29 -20.10 -15.10
CA ASP A 53 12.17 -20.80 -15.76
C ASP A 53 11.59 -21.95 -14.89
N GLY A 54 11.60 -21.79 -13.57
CA GLY A 54 11.22 -22.83 -12.60
C GLY A 54 9.83 -22.65 -11.98
N ASP A 55 9.25 -21.44 -12.03
CA ASP A 55 7.98 -21.14 -11.36
C ASP A 55 7.15 -20.05 -12.08
N PRO A 56 5.83 -20.01 -11.83
CA PRO A 56 4.95 -18.99 -12.42
C PRO A 56 4.86 -17.70 -11.59
N THR A 57 5.65 -17.55 -10.52
CA THR A 57 5.49 -16.43 -9.58
C THR A 57 5.99 -15.11 -10.17
N ILE A 58 5.45 -14.01 -9.66
CA ILE A 58 5.80 -12.64 -10.02
C ILE A 58 6.31 -11.93 -8.77
N GLY A 59 7.32 -11.05 -8.92
CA GLY A 59 7.92 -10.33 -7.80
C GLY A 59 9.05 -11.12 -7.17
N GLY A 60 9.36 -10.76 -5.92
CA GLY A 60 10.47 -11.31 -5.14
C GLY A 60 11.69 -10.40 -5.12
N PHE A 61 12.06 -10.00 -3.90
CA PHE A 61 13.11 -9.00 -3.70
C PHE A 61 14.51 -9.49 -4.13
N SER A 62 14.76 -10.80 -4.07
CA SER A 62 16.02 -11.37 -4.57
C SER A 62 16.16 -11.24 -6.08
N ARG A 63 15.05 -11.24 -6.87
CA ARG A 63 15.03 -10.92 -8.30
C ARG A 63 15.31 -9.44 -8.54
N ILE A 64 14.67 -8.55 -7.77
CA ILE A 64 14.92 -7.11 -7.81
C ILE A 64 16.41 -6.82 -7.57
N ALA A 65 16.99 -7.43 -6.54
CA ALA A 65 18.41 -7.32 -6.24
C ALA A 65 19.30 -7.85 -7.39
N GLY A 66 18.84 -8.89 -8.09
CA GLY A 66 19.50 -9.41 -9.29
C GLY A 66 19.63 -8.37 -10.40
N ILE A 67 18.52 -7.73 -10.77
CA ILE A 67 18.52 -6.64 -11.78
C ILE A 67 19.39 -5.46 -11.32
N ILE A 68 19.30 -5.06 -10.05
CA ILE A 68 20.12 -3.98 -9.51
C ILE A 68 21.61 -4.30 -9.65
N SER A 69 22.01 -5.53 -9.29
CA SER A 69 23.38 -5.99 -9.38
C SER A 69 23.89 -6.02 -10.83
N GLU A 70 23.10 -6.54 -11.74
CA GLU A 70 23.42 -6.60 -13.17
C GLU A 70 23.68 -5.19 -13.72
N VAL A 71 22.70 -4.29 -13.56
CA VAL A 71 22.79 -2.93 -14.11
C VAL A 71 23.92 -2.12 -13.46
N LYS A 72 24.13 -2.23 -12.14
CA LYS A 72 25.26 -1.56 -11.45
C LYS A 72 26.62 -2.13 -11.88
N THR A 73 26.71 -3.42 -12.16
CA THR A 73 27.93 -4.05 -12.65
C THR A 73 28.29 -3.55 -14.04
N GLU A 74 27.31 -3.45 -14.93
CA GLU A 74 27.51 -2.93 -16.28
C GLU A 74 27.75 -1.42 -16.33
N ASN A 75 27.16 -0.67 -15.39
CA ASN A 75 27.12 0.79 -15.37
C ASN A 75 27.48 1.37 -13.98
N PRO A 76 28.67 1.07 -13.42
CA PRO A 76 28.96 1.32 -11.99
C PRO A 76 28.94 2.79 -11.60
N ASN A 77 29.26 3.70 -12.53
CA ASN A 77 29.41 5.13 -12.26
C ASN A 77 28.18 5.96 -12.62
N SER A 78 27.17 5.37 -13.28
CA SER A 78 26.02 6.09 -13.83
C SER A 78 24.68 5.62 -13.31
N THR A 79 24.64 4.63 -12.39
CA THR A 79 23.40 4.04 -11.88
C THR A 79 23.03 4.56 -10.50
N LEU A 80 21.77 4.98 -10.34
CA LEU A 80 21.09 5.26 -9.08
C LEU A 80 19.94 4.26 -8.88
N VAL A 81 19.69 3.86 -7.64
CA VAL A 81 18.57 3.01 -7.26
C VAL A 81 17.72 3.72 -6.23
N LEU A 82 16.46 3.98 -6.56
CA LEU A 82 15.55 4.85 -5.83
C LEU A 82 14.25 4.10 -5.52
N ASP A 83 13.64 4.43 -4.38
CA ASP A 83 12.29 3.97 -4.04
C ASP A 83 11.40 5.16 -3.69
N ALA A 84 10.15 5.15 -4.17
CA ALA A 84 9.24 6.28 -4.03
C ALA A 84 8.23 6.13 -2.87
N GLY A 85 8.52 5.23 -1.92
CA GLY A 85 7.76 5.09 -0.67
C GLY A 85 6.84 3.88 -0.61
N ASP A 86 6.27 3.66 0.57
CA ASP A 86 5.49 2.48 0.94
C ASP A 86 6.30 1.19 0.81
N CYS A 87 7.48 1.19 1.42
CA CYS A 87 8.28 -0.02 1.47
C CYS A 87 7.81 -1.01 2.55
N LEU A 88 7.11 -0.55 3.57
CA LEU A 88 6.56 -1.35 4.67
C LEU A 88 5.08 -1.73 4.43
N MET A 89 4.55 -2.63 5.26
CA MET A 89 3.15 -3.03 5.35
C MET A 89 2.59 -3.77 4.13
N GLY A 90 2.39 -5.08 4.26
CA GLY A 90 1.80 -5.92 3.20
C GLY A 90 2.00 -7.41 3.41
N THR A 91 3.05 -7.82 4.13
CA THR A 91 3.33 -9.23 4.41
C THR A 91 3.78 -9.45 5.84
N LEU A 92 3.94 -10.73 6.25
CA LEU A 92 4.42 -11.09 7.58
C LEU A 92 5.83 -10.52 7.90
N PHE A 93 6.61 -10.13 6.90
CA PHE A 93 7.93 -9.52 7.13
C PHE A 93 7.85 -8.22 7.95
N GLN A 94 6.71 -7.52 7.92
CA GLN A 94 6.49 -6.33 8.75
C GLN A 94 6.38 -6.62 10.26
N ALA A 95 6.03 -7.87 10.62
CA ALA A 95 5.61 -8.22 11.98
C ALA A 95 6.65 -7.93 13.08
N ILE A 96 7.93 -8.00 12.73
CA ILE A 96 9.05 -7.78 13.64
C ILE A 96 10.00 -6.65 13.18
N GLU A 97 9.53 -5.77 12.29
CA GLU A 97 10.33 -4.65 11.78
C GLU A 97 10.79 -3.68 12.88
N PRO A 98 9.98 -3.29 13.87
CA PRO A 98 10.44 -2.39 14.93
C PRO A 98 11.67 -2.92 15.69
N GLU A 99 11.79 -4.23 15.84
CA GLU A 99 12.91 -4.90 16.51
C GLU A 99 14.08 -5.16 15.56
N THR A 100 13.81 -5.35 14.28
CA THR A 100 14.83 -5.84 13.33
C THR A 100 15.32 -4.79 12.35
N GLY A 101 14.47 -3.87 11.85
CA GLY A 101 14.80 -2.96 10.75
C GLY A 101 15.28 -3.71 9.50
N PHE A 102 14.76 -4.91 9.28
CA PHE A 102 15.26 -5.84 8.28
C PHE A 102 15.13 -5.29 6.88
N GLN A 103 13.98 -4.69 6.55
CA GLN A 103 13.72 -4.24 5.18
C GLN A 103 14.65 -3.11 4.76
N LEU A 104 14.90 -2.12 5.60
CA LEU A 104 15.87 -1.06 5.30
C LEU A 104 17.30 -1.62 5.14
N SER A 105 17.66 -2.62 5.95
CA SER A 105 18.97 -3.27 5.88
C SER A 105 19.12 -4.06 4.57
N ILE A 106 18.12 -4.85 4.18
CA ILE A 106 18.17 -5.66 2.95
C ILE A 106 18.08 -4.78 1.69
N MET A 107 17.33 -3.67 1.72
CA MET A 107 17.32 -2.68 0.64
C MET A 107 18.72 -2.10 0.42
N LYS A 108 19.45 -1.78 1.50
CA LYS A 108 20.83 -1.32 1.38
C LYS A 108 21.75 -2.39 0.78
N GLN A 109 21.63 -3.64 1.23
CA GLN A 109 22.39 -4.76 0.70
C GLN A 109 22.11 -4.99 -0.80
N ALA A 110 20.85 -4.87 -1.22
CA ALA A 110 20.45 -4.94 -2.63
C ALA A 110 20.97 -3.74 -3.45
N GLY A 111 21.41 -2.67 -2.80
CA GLY A 111 22.06 -1.53 -3.45
C GLY A 111 21.17 -0.31 -3.64
N TYR A 112 20.08 -0.16 -2.89
CA TYR A 112 19.30 1.09 -2.89
C TYR A 112 20.11 2.26 -2.36
N ASP A 113 20.05 3.38 -3.06
CA ASP A 113 20.74 4.62 -2.70
C ASP A 113 19.82 5.52 -1.85
N VAL A 114 18.52 5.62 -2.21
CA VAL A 114 17.55 6.52 -1.58
C VAL A 114 16.17 5.86 -1.51
N VAL A 115 15.48 6.04 -0.39
CA VAL A 115 14.11 5.60 -0.15
C VAL A 115 13.29 6.79 0.35
N ALA A 116 12.19 7.10 -0.31
CA ALA A 116 11.20 8.05 0.20
C ALA A 116 10.28 7.36 1.23
N LEU A 117 9.65 8.15 2.10
CA LEU A 117 8.58 7.65 2.96
C LEU A 117 7.24 7.81 2.25
N GLY A 118 6.42 6.74 2.33
CA GLY A 118 5.01 6.76 1.95
C GLY A 118 4.09 6.79 3.17
N ASN A 119 2.78 6.64 2.97
CA ASN A 119 1.81 6.68 4.06
C ASN A 119 1.82 5.42 4.93
N HIS A 120 2.05 4.25 4.33
CA HIS A 120 2.11 2.99 5.06
C HIS A 120 3.38 2.81 5.90
N ASP A 121 4.44 3.57 5.62
CA ASP A 121 5.61 3.63 6.50
C ASP A 121 5.26 4.21 7.89
N PHE A 122 4.13 4.95 7.99
CA PHE A 122 3.60 5.49 9.24
C PHE A 122 2.53 4.60 9.92
N ASP A 123 2.19 3.44 9.39
CA ASP A 123 1.16 2.56 9.99
C ASP A 123 1.55 2.07 11.40
N PHE A 124 2.84 2.01 11.69
CA PHE A 124 3.34 1.77 13.04
C PHE A 124 3.32 3.01 13.96
N GLY A 125 3.05 4.19 13.41
CA GLY A 125 3.22 5.47 14.07
C GLY A 125 4.67 5.97 14.09
N PRO A 126 4.90 7.26 14.36
CA PRO A 126 6.22 7.90 14.29
C PRO A 126 7.27 7.28 15.22
N GLU A 127 6.87 6.91 16.44
CA GLU A 127 7.77 6.31 17.45
C GLU A 127 8.30 4.94 16.99
N LYS A 128 7.39 4.04 16.55
CA LYS A 128 7.80 2.70 16.10
C LYS A 128 8.55 2.75 14.77
N TYR A 129 8.19 3.67 13.86
CA TYR A 129 8.99 3.90 12.65
C TYR A 129 10.42 4.32 13.00
N ALA A 130 10.58 5.19 13.99
CA ALA A 130 11.91 5.56 14.48
C ALA A 130 12.67 4.34 15.06
N ALA A 131 11.98 3.44 15.75
CA ALA A 131 12.58 2.19 16.22
C ALA A 131 13.06 1.31 15.05
N ILE A 132 12.29 1.19 13.97
CA ILE A 132 12.68 0.47 12.74
C ILE A 132 14.00 1.04 12.20
N VAL A 133 14.06 2.36 12.00
CA VAL A 133 15.26 3.03 11.46
C VAL A 133 16.48 2.81 12.37
N ARG A 134 16.32 3.00 13.69
CA ARG A 134 17.40 2.80 14.65
C ARG A 134 17.85 1.34 14.71
N SER A 135 16.93 0.38 14.59
CA SER A 135 17.25 -1.06 14.57
C SER A 135 18.03 -1.42 13.30
N ALA A 136 17.67 -0.85 12.16
CA ALA A 136 18.41 -1.03 10.92
C ALA A 136 19.83 -0.42 10.99
N VAL A 137 19.97 0.81 11.50
CA VAL A 137 21.26 1.49 11.67
C VAL A 137 22.21 0.73 12.60
N LYS A 138 21.70 0.07 13.65
CA LYS A 138 22.51 -0.79 14.52
C LYS A 138 23.11 -2.00 13.78
N LYS A 139 22.49 -2.46 12.71
CA LYS A 139 22.97 -3.58 11.89
C LYS A 139 23.97 -3.14 10.82
N GLY A 140 23.97 -1.87 10.44
CA GLY A 140 24.88 -1.34 9.44
C GLY A 140 24.34 -0.11 8.73
N GLU A 141 24.81 0.11 7.50
CA GLU A 141 24.34 1.21 6.67
C GLU A 141 22.92 0.95 6.16
N ILE A 142 22.15 2.03 6.01
CA ILE A 142 20.81 2.04 5.40
C ILE A 142 20.79 2.94 4.16
N PRO A 143 19.81 2.83 3.26
CA PRO A 143 19.60 3.85 2.23
C PRO A 143 19.35 5.22 2.85
N VAL A 144 19.59 6.29 2.12
CA VAL A 144 19.21 7.63 2.59
C VAL A 144 17.69 7.73 2.61
N LEU A 145 17.09 8.06 3.76
CA LEU A 145 15.65 8.23 3.90
C LEU A 145 15.24 9.67 3.63
N LEU A 146 14.15 9.86 2.86
CA LEU A 146 13.62 11.18 2.53
C LEU A 146 12.17 11.35 2.99
N ALA A 147 11.90 12.46 3.71
CA ALA A 147 10.58 12.94 4.07
C ALA A 147 10.51 14.47 3.81
N GLY A 148 10.45 14.87 2.53
CA GLY A 148 10.72 16.23 2.09
C GLY A 148 9.75 17.29 2.61
N ASN A 149 8.47 16.96 2.74
CA ASN A 149 7.43 17.87 3.22
C ASN A 149 6.84 17.48 4.59
N ALA A 150 7.45 16.52 5.30
CA ALA A 150 7.04 16.18 6.66
C ALA A 150 7.39 17.31 7.65
N VAL A 151 6.48 17.50 8.62
CA VAL A 151 6.55 18.51 9.68
C VAL A 151 6.21 17.84 11.00
N THR A 152 7.11 17.92 11.97
CA THR A 152 6.92 17.45 13.35
C THR A 152 6.24 18.52 14.19
N ASP A 153 5.57 18.11 15.27
CA ASP A 153 4.92 19.00 16.21
C ASP A 153 5.83 19.25 17.44
N PRO A 154 6.44 20.42 17.59
CA PRO A 154 7.36 20.71 18.70
C PRO A 154 6.68 20.68 20.08
N ASP A 155 5.36 20.72 20.14
CA ASP A 155 4.59 20.70 21.38
C ASP A 155 4.12 19.29 21.76
N SER A 156 4.36 18.29 20.90
CA SER A 156 4.00 16.88 21.11
C SER A 156 5.21 16.04 21.50
N GLN A 157 4.99 15.04 22.36
CA GLN A 157 6.01 14.03 22.66
C GLN A 157 5.89 12.79 21.75
N ALA A 158 4.78 12.62 21.04
CA ALA A 158 4.48 11.40 20.31
C ALA A 158 5.29 11.25 19.00
N ASP A 159 5.93 12.31 18.52
CA ASP A 159 6.82 12.28 17.35
C ASP A 159 8.27 12.69 17.65
N ASN A 160 8.63 12.84 18.93
CA ASN A 160 10.00 13.21 19.35
C ASN A 160 11.08 12.28 18.78
N GLU A 161 10.82 10.96 18.75
CA GLU A 161 11.77 9.99 18.20
C GLU A 161 11.92 10.13 16.67
N PHE A 162 10.83 10.44 15.96
CA PHE A 162 10.87 10.75 14.53
C PHE A 162 11.60 12.08 14.27
N GLU A 163 11.32 13.12 15.07
CA GLU A 163 12.05 14.38 15.02
C GLU A 163 13.56 14.20 15.25
N ALA A 164 13.92 13.32 16.22
CA ALA A 164 15.31 13.00 16.47
C ALA A 164 16.00 12.35 15.25
N LEU A 165 15.30 11.51 14.46
CA LEU A 165 15.88 10.98 13.20
C LEU A 165 16.20 12.09 12.20
N ILE A 166 15.34 13.13 12.12
CA ILE A 166 15.58 14.30 11.26
C ILE A 166 16.78 15.10 11.77
N ASN A 167 16.85 15.35 13.07
CA ASN A 167 17.92 16.11 13.71
C ASN A 167 19.28 15.39 13.63
N ASP A 168 19.28 14.05 13.73
CA ASP A 168 20.46 13.18 13.55
C ASP A 168 20.88 13.05 12.06
N GLY A 169 20.06 13.54 11.12
CA GLY A 169 20.32 13.49 9.68
C GLY A 169 20.09 12.10 9.07
N LEU A 170 19.40 11.21 9.75
CA LEU A 170 18.99 9.90 9.23
C LEU A 170 17.81 10.05 8.24
N ILE A 171 16.90 10.97 8.51
CA ILE A 171 15.85 11.38 7.57
C ILE A 171 16.16 12.79 7.07
N LYS A 172 16.09 13.00 5.76
CA LYS A 172 16.41 14.28 5.12
C LYS A 172 15.25 14.79 4.27
N LYS A 173 15.22 16.10 4.01
CA LYS A 173 14.24 16.70 3.10
C LYS A 173 14.63 16.50 1.63
N TYR A 174 15.92 16.48 1.37
CA TYR A 174 16.54 16.26 0.05
C TYR A 174 17.98 15.83 0.23
N ILE A 175 18.57 15.27 -0.82
CA ILE A 175 20.00 15.04 -0.94
C ILE A 175 20.56 15.60 -2.25
N ILE A 176 21.87 15.76 -2.26
CA ILE A 176 22.65 16.00 -3.46
C ILE A 176 23.69 14.89 -3.54
N THR A 177 23.76 14.22 -4.67
CA THR A 177 24.72 13.15 -4.93
C THR A 177 25.37 13.37 -6.29
N GLU A 178 26.43 12.62 -6.58
CA GLU A 178 27.16 12.73 -7.82
C GLU A 178 27.25 11.36 -8.51
N LYS A 179 26.87 11.29 -9.80
CA LYS A 179 27.03 10.12 -10.65
C LYS A 179 27.45 10.56 -12.03
N ASN A 180 28.43 9.87 -12.60
CA ASN A 180 28.97 10.17 -13.94
C ASN A 180 29.37 11.67 -14.14
N GLY A 181 29.88 12.31 -13.06
CA GLY A 181 30.19 13.73 -13.03
C GLY A 181 28.99 14.67 -13.11
N LEU A 182 27.76 14.15 -12.93
CA LEU A 182 26.51 14.92 -12.83
C LEU A 182 26.17 15.15 -11.36
N LYS A 183 25.85 16.40 -11.01
CA LYS A 183 25.34 16.77 -9.69
C LYS A 183 23.81 16.60 -9.68
N ILE A 184 23.31 15.66 -8.89
CA ILE A 184 21.91 15.23 -8.90
C ILE A 184 21.27 15.59 -7.59
N GLY A 185 20.21 16.40 -7.65
CA GLY A 185 19.36 16.72 -6.51
C GLY A 185 18.15 15.79 -6.47
N ILE A 186 17.88 15.17 -5.31
CA ILE A 186 16.75 14.27 -5.11
C ILE A 186 15.98 14.75 -3.89
N PHE A 187 14.67 14.90 -4.00
CA PHE A 187 13.78 15.24 -2.89
C PHE A 187 12.51 14.38 -2.95
N SER A 188 11.81 14.26 -1.83
CA SER A 188 10.55 13.51 -1.78
C SER A 188 9.37 14.39 -1.39
N LEU A 189 8.17 13.89 -1.69
CA LEU A 189 6.89 14.50 -1.31
C LEU A 189 5.89 13.40 -0.97
N LEU A 190 5.06 13.64 0.02
CA LEU A 190 3.86 12.87 0.33
C LEU A 190 2.64 13.73 0.01
N GLY A 191 1.74 13.20 -0.82
CA GLY A 191 0.56 13.89 -1.31
C GLY A 191 -0.54 14.05 -0.27
N LYS A 192 -1.56 14.83 -0.61
CA LYS A 192 -2.69 15.06 0.29
C LYS A 192 -3.53 13.80 0.50
N ASP A 193 -3.73 12.99 -0.54
CA ASP A 193 -4.52 11.75 -0.43
C ASP A 193 -3.77 10.72 0.41
N ALA A 194 -2.46 10.61 0.22
CA ALA A 194 -1.58 9.78 1.03
C ALA A 194 -1.54 10.25 2.51
N ASP A 195 -1.50 11.58 2.76
CA ASP A 195 -1.61 12.16 4.11
C ASP A 195 -2.95 11.81 4.78
N GLU A 196 -4.07 11.93 4.06
CA GLU A 196 -5.39 11.53 4.56
C GLU A 196 -5.48 10.01 4.85
N SER A 197 -4.67 9.20 4.21
CA SER A 197 -4.56 7.75 4.40
C SER A 197 -3.59 7.35 5.52
N ALA A 198 -2.65 8.22 5.88
CA ALA A 198 -1.66 8.01 6.95
C ALA A 198 -2.27 8.21 8.35
N THR A 199 -3.26 7.40 8.71
CA THR A 199 -4.08 7.56 9.93
C THR A 199 -3.27 7.60 11.21
N TYR A 200 -2.12 6.95 11.26
CA TYR A 200 -1.26 6.86 12.43
C TYR A 200 -0.02 7.79 12.36
N ALA A 201 0.11 8.61 11.31
CA ALA A 201 1.19 9.61 11.22
C ALA A 201 1.09 10.74 12.25
N PRO A 202 -0.12 11.23 12.65
CA PRO A 202 -0.19 12.32 13.63
C PRO A 202 0.58 11.99 14.93
N PRO A 203 1.29 13.00 15.50
CA PRO A 203 1.20 14.42 15.18
C PRO A 203 2.06 14.89 13.99
N VAL A 204 2.83 14.02 13.35
CA VAL A 204 3.50 14.36 12.09
C VAL A 204 2.47 14.74 11.04
N THR A 205 2.69 15.85 10.36
CA THR A 205 1.84 16.39 9.28
C THR A 205 2.67 16.66 8.03
N PHE A 206 2.00 16.96 6.91
CA PHE A 206 2.70 17.15 5.65
C PHE A 206 2.33 18.49 5.00
N ASP A 207 3.35 19.29 4.66
CA ASP A 207 3.15 20.52 3.89
C ASP A 207 2.60 20.20 2.49
N LYS A 208 1.81 21.14 1.93
CA LYS A 208 1.27 21.02 0.57
C LYS A 208 2.40 20.83 -0.46
N ILE A 209 2.26 19.84 -1.33
CA ILE A 209 3.32 19.41 -2.27
C ILE A 209 3.80 20.53 -3.21
N ILE A 210 2.92 21.38 -3.76
CA ILE A 210 3.32 22.40 -4.73
C ILE A 210 4.23 23.48 -4.11
N PRO A 211 3.92 24.09 -2.94
CA PRO A 211 4.84 25.01 -2.27
C PRO A 211 6.15 24.35 -1.85
N ALA A 212 6.08 23.12 -1.30
CA ALA A 212 7.24 22.36 -0.87
C ALA A 212 8.19 22.08 -2.06
N ALA A 213 7.66 21.54 -3.17
CA ALA A 213 8.43 21.29 -4.39
C ALA A 213 9.10 22.56 -4.94
N LYS A 214 8.38 23.69 -5.00
CA LYS A 214 8.98 24.97 -5.47
C LYS A 214 10.16 25.40 -4.60
N LYS A 215 10.06 25.21 -3.28
CA LYS A 215 11.14 25.50 -2.34
C LYS A 215 12.35 24.59 -2.59
N MET A 216 12.11 23.26 -2.73
CA MET A 216 13.19 22.28 -2.97
C MET A 216 13.88 22.50 -4.30
N VAL A 217 13.13 22.69 -5.40
CA VAL A 217 13.70 23.00 -6.73
C VAL A 217 14.55 24.27 -6.69
N LYS A 218 14.09 25.32 -5.98
CA LYS A 218 14.89 26.55 -5.84
C LYS A 218 16.21 26.29 -5.12
N VAL A 219 16.20 25.52 -4.04
CA VAL A 219 17.41 25.14 -3.30
C VAL A 219 18.36 24.35 -4.19
N LEU A 220 17.87 23.28 -4.83
CA LEU A 220 18.69 22.39 -5.64
C LEU A 220 19.29 23.10 -6.88
N LYS A 221 18.56 24.02 -7.50
CA LYS A 221 19.09 24.86 -8.57
C LYS A 221 20.18 25.83 -8.10
N ASN A 222 20.00 26.44 -6.92
CA ASN A 222 21.02 27.31 -6.33
C ASN A 222 22.29 26.54 -5.96
N GLU A 223 22.15 25.27 -5.60
CA GLU A 223 23.27 24.36 -5.37
C GLU A 223 23.95 23.90 -6.68
N GLY A 224 23.40 24.24 -7.84
CA GLY A 224 23.97 23.90 -9.14
C GLY A 224 23.75 22.44 -9.55
N CYS A 225 22.63 21.84 -9.18
CA CYS A 225 22.29 20.49 -9.64
C CYS A 225 21.99 20.49 -11.15
N ASP A 226 22.61 19.53 -11.86
CA ASP A 226 22.41 19.28 -13.30
C ASP A 226 21.08 18.58 -13.56
N VAL A 227 20.63 17.72 -12.62
CA VAL A 227 19.39 16.93 -12.67
C VAL A 227 18.65 17.05 -11.35
N ILE A 228 17.33 17.24 -11.40
CA ILE A 228 16.44 17.29 -10.23
C ILE A 228 15.36 16.23 -10.34
N ILE A 229 15.37 15.27 -9.41
CA ILE A 229 14.44 14.14 -9.35
C ILE A 229 13.52 14.32 -8.14
N CYS A 230 12.22 14.11 -8.35
CA CYS A 230 11.22 14.06 -7.30
C CYS A 230 10.74 12.62 -7.10
N LEU A 231 10.90 12.09 -5.89
CA LEU A 231 10.22 10.89 -5.43
C LEU A 231 8.88 11.32 -4.83
N SER A 232 7.78 11.00 -5.49
CA SER A 232 6.48 11.56 -5.13
C SER A 232 5.49 10.47 -4.75
N HIS A 233 5.22 10.36 -3.46
CA HIS A 233 4.17 9.48 -2.95
C HIS A 233 2.84 10.23 -2.93
N SER A 234 2.32 10.56 -4.15
CA SER A 234 1.14 11.42 -4.35
C SER A 234 0.18 10.93 -5.43
N GLY A 235 0.69 10.18 -6.39
CA GLY A 235 -0.06 9.42 -7.36
C GLY A 235 -0.57 10.15 -8.60
N ILE A 236 -0.88 9.30 -9.57
CA ILE A 236 -1.59 9.63 -10.81
C ILE A 236 -2.79 8.69 -10.96
N ALA A 237 -3.89 9.18 -11.52
CA ALA A 237 -5.09 8.39 -11.77
C ALA A 237 -5.73 8.79 -13.11
N LYS A 238 -6.69 8.00 -13.59
CA LYS A 238 -7.53 8.38 -14.74
C LYS A 238 -8.87 8.90 -14.27
N ASP A 239 -9.30 10.02 -14.84
CA ASP A 239 -10.65 10.51 -14.65
C ASP A 239 -11.70 9.62 -15.36
N LYS A 240 -12.99 9.91 -15.16
CA LYS A 240 -14.10 9.18 -15.81
C LYS A 240 -14.08 9.22 -17.34
N LYS A 241 -13.27 10.10 -17.94
CA LYS A 241 -13.09 10.24 -19.39
C LYS A 241 -11.81 9.55 -19.89
N GLY A 242 -11.06 8.90 -18.99
CA GLY A 242 -9.80 8.23 -19.29
C GLY A 242 -8.59 9.17 -19.38
N SER A 243 -8.75 10.46 -19.04
CA SER A 243 -7.62 11.41 -19.03
C SER A 243 -6.79 11.28 -17.76
N TRP A 244 -5.47 11.39 -17.89
CA TRP A 244 -4.58 11.38 -16.75
C TRP A 244 -4.76 12.62 -15.87
N THR A 245 -4.91 12.40 -14.59
CA THR A 245 -5.07 13.38 -13.52
C THR A 245 -4.28 12.93 -12.29
N GLY A 246 -4.49 13.56 -11.14
CA GLY A 246 -3.79 13.25 -9.89
C GLY A 246 -2.90 14.38 -9.44
N GLU A 247 -2.26 14.18 -8.29
CA GLU A 247 -1.42 15.20 -7.68
C GLU A 247 -0.10 15.39 -8.44
N ASP A 248 0.49 14.31 -8.96
CA ASP A 248 1.74 14.37 -9.73
C ASP A 248 1.56 15.00 -11.11
N VAL A 249 0.39 14.82 -11.74
CA VAL A 249 0.05 15.57 -12.96
C VAL A 249 0.00 17.07 -12.67
N LYS A 250 -0.60 17.49 -11.55
CA LYS A 250 -0.65 18.88 -11.11
C LYS A 250 0.75 19.41 -10.73
N LEU A 251 1.58 18.57 -10.10
CA LEU A 251 2.96 18.89 -9.75
C LEU A 251 3.76 19.24 -11.01
N ALA A 252 3.76 18.36 -12.02
CA ALA A 252 4.44 18.57 -13.29
C ALA A 252 3.92 19.81 -14.04
N GLN A 253 2.62 20.11 -13.95
CA GLN A 253 2.04 21.32 -14.56
C GLN A 253 2.46 22.62 -13.89
N LYS A 254 2.65 22.64 -12.56
CA LYS A 254 2.78 23.85 -11.74
C LYS A 254 4.18 24.16 -11.23
N VAL A 255 5.08 23.17 -11.25
CA VAL A 255 6.46 23.28 -10.75
C VAL A 255 7.44 23.08 -11.90
N LYS A 256 8.12 24.15 -12.28
CA LYS A 256 9.15 24.11 -13.32
C LYS A 256 10.51 23.73 -12.72
N GLY A 257 11.26 22.90 -13.42
CA GLY A 257 12.65 22.55 -13.09
C GLY A 257 12.77 21.25 -12.30
N ILE A 258 11.77 20.42 -12.31
CA ILE A 258 11.84 18.99 -12.04
C ILE A 258 12.12 18.33 -13.40
N ASP A 259 13.09 17.41 -13.45
CA ASP A 259 13.50 16.72 -14.67
C ASP A 259 12.89 15.31 -14.77
N LEU A 260 12.54 14.70 -13.62
CA LEU A 260 11.88 13.40 -13.52
C LEU A 260 11.03 13.34 -12.25
N ILE A 261 9.80 12.83 -12.35
CA ILE A 261 8.95 12.43 -11.22
C ILE A 261 8.85 10.91 -11.21
N ILE A 262 9.26 10.28 -10.12
CA ILE A 262 8.96 8.87 -9.82
C ILE A 262 7.77 8.90 -8.87
N SER A 263 6.63 8.45 -9.40
CA SER A 263 5.32 8.47 -8.72
C SER A 263 5.08 7.17 -7.95
N ALA A 264 4.16 7.19 -6.99
CA ALA A 264 3.75 6.06 -6.15
C ALA A 264 2.32 6.24 -5.66
N HIS A 265 1.86 5.47 -4.67
CA HIS A 265 0.60 5.55 -3.94
C HIS A 265 -0.63 4.95 -4.64
N GLU A 266 -0.85 5.24 -5.90
CA GLU A 266 -2.05 4.80 -6.66
C GLU A 266 -1.84 3.44 -7.36
N HIS A 267 -0.74 2.75 -7.11
CA HIS A 267 -0.38 1.43 -7.65
C HIS A 267 -0.49 1.32 -9.18
N VAL A 268 -0.34 2.43 -9.89
CA VAL A 268 -0.47 2.48 -11.35
C VAL A 268 0.77 1.89 -12.02
N LEU A 269 0.58 1.03 -13.01
CA LEU A 269 1.66 0.60 -13.91
C LEU A 269 1.64 1.42 -15.19
N LEU A 270 2.68 2.22 -15.42
CA LEU A 270 2.95 2.86 -16.71
C LEU A 270 3.92 2.01 -17.52
N LYS A 271 3.50 1.51 -18.68
CA LYS A 271 4.40 0.86 -19.64
C LYS A 271 5.21 1.87 -20.46
N GLU A 272 4.74 3.11 -20.53
CA GLU A 272 5.39 4.25 -21.17
C GLU A 272 5.28 5.47 -20.23
N PRO A 273 6.27 6.37 -20.22
CA PRO A 273 6.23 7.55 -19.36
C PRO A 273 5.08 8.47 -19.69
N LEU A 274 4.40 9.00 -18.68
CA LEU A 274 3.45 10.08 -18.84
C LEU A 274 4.21 11.43 -18.87
N VAL A 275 4.26 12.08 -20.04
CA VAL A 275 4.96 13.37 -20.16
C VAL A 275 3.99 14.54 -20.01
N VAL A 276 4.17 15.34 -18.96
CA VAL A 276 3.33 16.51 -18.65
C VAL A 276 4.17 17.78 -18.66
N LYS A 277 3.88 18.70 -19.59
CA LYS A 277 4.67 19.96 -19.76
C LYS A 277 6.18 19.73 -19.92
N GLY A 278 6.58 18.60 -20.51
CA GLY A 278 7.97 18.23 -20.71
C GLY A 278 8.60 17.48 -19.54
N VAL A 279 7.90 17.29 -18.43
CA VAL A 279 8.35 16.49 -17.28
C VAL A 279 7.85 15.06 -17.41
N PRO A 280 8.72 14.05 -17.52
CA PRO A 280 8.32 12.65 -17.47
C PRO A 280 7.90 12.26 -16.05
N ILE A 281 6.80 11.51 -15.96
CA ILE A 281 6.30 10.85 -14.76
C ILE A 281 6.36 9.35 -15.04
N VAL A 282 6.98 8.59 -14.15
CA VAL A 282 7.16 7.13 -14.22
C VAL A 282 6.66 6.48 -12.93
N VAL A 283 6.08 5.29 -13.04
CA VAL A 283 5.58 4.49 -11.90
C VAL A 283 5.43 3.04 -12.35
N VAL A 284 5.69 2.07 -11.47
CA VAL A 284 5.83 0.65 -11.85
C VAL A 284 4.91 -0.30 -11.07
N GLY A 285 3.69 0.13 -10.82
CA GLY A 285 2.72 -0.72 -10.10
C GLY A 285 3.04 -0.81 -8.63
N ASP A 286 2.96 -2.00 -8.06
CA ASP A 286 3.08 -2.28 -6.63
C ASP A 286 3.72 -3.65 -6.36
N ASN A 287 3.93 -3.97 -5.09
CA ASN A 287 4.32 -5.29 -4.57
C ASN A 287 5.59 -5.87 -5.20
N GLY A 288 6.50 -5.01 -5.68
CA GLY A 288 7.76 -5.45 -6.28
C GLY A 288 7.61 -6.25 -7.57
N ARG A 289 6.44 -6.19 -8.25
CA ARG A 289 6.18 -6.93 -9.50
C ARG A 289 6.97 -6.42 -10.68
N PHE A 290 7.43 -5.17 -10.62
CA PHE A 290 8.23 -4.53 -11.66
C PHE A 290 9.36 -3.69 -11.07
N VAL A 291 10.43 -3.54 -11.85
CA VAL A 291 11.49 -2.53 -11.63
C VAL A 291 11.46 -1.56 -12.80
N GLY A 292 11.38 -0.27 -12.51
CA GLY A 292 11.50 0.78 -13.52
C GLY A 292 12.96 1.03 -13.87
N ARG A 293 13.29 1.05 -15.16
CA ARG A 293 14.58 1.50 -15.69
C ARG A 293 14.36 2.76 -16.52
N THR A 294 14.84 3.89 -16.01
CA THR A 294 14.77 5.20 -16.68
C THR A 294 16.16 5.66 -17.02
N GLU A 295 16.43 6.00 -18.29
CA GLU A 295 17.72 6.53 -18.72
C GLU A 295 17.56 7.99 -19.16
N LEU A 296 18.38 8.86 -18.59
CA LEU A 296 18.42 10.28 -18.91
C LEU A 296 19.73 10.62 -19.62
N LEU A 297 19.65 11.43 -20.68
CA LEU A 297 20.80 12.07 -21.31
C LEU A 297 20.85 13.53 -20.85
N VAL A 298 21.96 13.89 -20.24
CA VAL A 298 22.21 15.24 -19.70
C VAL A 298 23.29 15.94 -20.49
N SER A 299 22.97 17.11 -20.99
CA SER A 299 23.89 17.94 -21.77
C SER A 299 23.73 19.41 -21.41
N SER A 300 24.49 20.31 -21.96
CA SER A 300 24.33 21.75 -21.77
C SER A 300 23.00 22.29 -22.31
N SER A 301 22.28 21.50 -23.16
CA SER A 301 20.91 21.84 -23.61
C SER A 301 19.81 21.41 -22.61
N GLY A 302 20.17 20.69 -21.55
CA GLY A 302 19.26 20.21 -20.51
C GLY A 302 19.20 18.69 -20.41
N VAL A 303 18.19 18.22 -19.70
CA VAL A 303 17.91 16.81 -19.43
C VAL A 303 16.87 16.28 -20.43
N LYS A 304 17.14 15.12 -21.02
CA LYS A 304 16.22 14.44 -21.94
C LYS A 304 16.04 12.99 -21.51
N LEU A 305 14.81 12.53 -21.48
CA LEU A 305 14.48 11.10 -21.35
C LEU A 305 14.93 10.37 -22.63
N ASP A 306 15.77 9.35 -22.47
CA ASP A 306 16.30 8.53 -23.57
C ASP A 306 15.56 7.18 -23.66
N ARG A 307 15.39 6.52 -22.50
CA ARG A 307 14.73 5.21 -22.41
C ARG A 307 13.90 5.12 -21.14
N TYR A 308 12.79 4.40 -21.22
CA TYR A 308 12.04 3.90 -20.07
C TYR A 308 11.61 2.48 -20.32
N GLU A 309 11.64 1.66 -19.28
CA GLU A 309 11.18 0.29 -19.29
C GLU A 309 10.67 -0.11 -17.92
N ALA A 310 9.50 -0.72 -17.84
CA ALA A 310 9.00 -1.43 -16.67
C ALA A 310 9.37 -2.91 -16.82
N ILE A 311 10.42 -3.35 -16.14
CA ILE A 311 10.97 -4.71 -16.21
C ILE A 311 10.14 -5.62 -15.30
N PRO A 312 9.44 -6.64 -15.81
CA PRO A 312 8.70 -7.58 -14.96
C PRO A 312 9.66 -8.45 -14.15
N MET A 313 9.36 -8.64 -12.88
CA MET A 313 10.14 -9.51 -11.99
C MET A 313 9.61 -10.95 -12.07
N ASP A 314 9.74 -11.56 -13.24
CA ASP A 314 9.36 -12.96 -13.48
C ASP A 314 10.53 -13.92 -13.21
N ASP A 315 10.30 -15.22 -13.40
CA ASP A 315 11.27 -16.30 -13.13
C ASP A 315 12.45 -16.38 -14.12
N LYS A 316 12.51 -15.50 -15.13
CA LYS A 316 13.68 -15.35 -16.02
C LYS A 316 14.78 -14.50 -15.40
N ILE A 317 14.44 -13.77 -14.34
CA ILE A 317 15.41 -12.93 -13.64
C ILE A 317 16.24 -13.77 -12.68
N LYS A 318 17.58 -13.68 -12.82
CA LYS A 318 18.50 -14.34 -11.91
C LYS A 318 18.49 -13.64 -10.54
N SER A 319 18.02 -14.34 -9.53
CA SER A 319 18.01 -13.83 -8.15
C SER A 319 19.41 -13.78 -7.53
N GLN A 320 19.58 -12.89 -6.54
CA GLN A 320 20.76 -12.90 -5.68
C GLN A 320 20.60 -13.88 -4.51
N SER A 321 21.47 -14.89 -4.43
CA SER A 321 21.40 -15.96 -3.42
C SER A 321 21.58 -15.43 -1.99
N GLU A 322 22.45 -14.45 -1.78
CA GLU A 322 22.72 -13.85 -0.46
C GLU A 322 21.48 -13.12 0.07
N ILE A 323 20.78 -12.41 -0.80
CA ILE A 323 19.52 -11.73 -0.47
C ILE A 323 18.43 -12.77 -0.17
N GLN A 324 18.32 -13.83 -0.98
CA GLN A 324 17.35 -14.89 -0.72
C GLN A 324 17.61 -15.60 0.61
N THR A 325 18.88 -15.87 0.93
CA THR A 325 19.25 -16.46 2.23
C THR A 325 18.81 -15.57 3.40
N ALA A 326 19.09 -14.27 3.32
CA ALA A 326 18.66 -13.33 4.37
C ALA A 326 17.12 -13.27 4.53
N ILE A 327 16.37 -13.40 3.44
CA ILE A 327 14.89 -13.47 3.48
C ILE A 327 14.43 -14.74 4.20
N VAL A 328 15.01 -15.91 3.88
CA VAL A 328 14.68 -17.19 4.53
C VAL A 328 15.03 -17.16 6.03
N ASP A 329 16.17 -16.59 6.39
CA ASP A 329 16.55 -16.41 7.80
C ASP A 329 15.52 -15.53 8.53
N GLN A 330 15.02 -14.47 7.89
CA GLN A 330 14.00 -13.61 8.49
C GLN A 330 12.65 -14.33 8.62
N GLN A 331 12.27 -15.20 7.70
CA GLN A 331 11.09 -16.08 7.86
C GLN A 331 11.24 -16.98 9.10
N GLY A 332 12.44 -17.52 9.33
CA GLY A 332 12.76 -18.27 10.55
C GLY A 332 12.52 -17.45 11.82
N ASN A 333 12.94 -16.18 11.85
CA ASN A 333 12.71 -15.27 12.97
C ASN A 333 11.21 -14.98 13.16
N ILE A 334 10.46 -14.79 12.08
CA ILE A 334 8.99 -14.57 12.13
C ILE A 334 8.30 -15.82 12.69
N ASN A 335 8.72 -17.01 12.27
CA ASN A 335 8.21 -18.24 12.85
C ASN A 335 8.46 -18.29 14.36
N GLU A 336 9.68 -18.04 14.80
CA GLU A 336 10.05 -18.12 16.22
C GLU A 336 9.27 -17.11 17.08
N VAL A 337 9.20 -15.86 16.64
CA VAL A 337 8.66 -14.76 17.45
C VAL A 337 7.15 -14.65 17.40
N ILE A 338 6.54 -14.89 16.21
CA ILE A 338 5.11 -14.61 15.98
C ILE A 338 4.30 -15.88 15.77
N LEU A 339 4.72 -16.77 14.86
CA LEU A 339 3.84 -17.83 14.37
C LEU A 339 3.85 -19.09 15.25
N ASN A 340 5.00 -19.53 15.73
CA ASN A 340 5.11 -20.71 16.62
C ASN A 340 4.29 -20.56 17.91
N PRO A 341 4.25 -19.39 18.58
CA PRO A 341 3.35 -19.17 19.71
C PRO A 341 1.86 -19.31 19.37
N LEU A 342 1.49 -19.12 18.12
CA LEU A 342 0.12 -19.31 17.61
C LEU A 342 -0.12 -20.74 17.06
N GLY A 343 0.87 -21.63 17.13
CA GLY A 343 0.80 -22.99 16.60
C GLY A 343 0.90 -23.05 15.07
N MET A 344 1.51 -22.05 14.43
CA MET A 344 1.61 -21.91 12.98
C MET A 344 3.08 -21.81 12.52
N THR A 345 3.32 -21.98 11.22
CA THR A 345 4.58 -21.58 10.56
C THR A 345 4.27 -20.80 9.29
N TYR A 346 5.24 -20.07 8.78
CA TYR A 346 5.11 -19.21 7.60
C TYR A 346 4.54 -19.98 6.39
N ASP A 347 5.10 -21.15 6.11
CA ASP A 347 4.74 -21.98 4.96
C ASP A 347 3.65 -23.01 5.26
N MET A 348 3.07 -23.02 6.47
CA MET A 348 2.05 -23.99 6.84
C MET A 348 0.87 -23.93 5.87
N PRO A 349 0.52 -25.03 5.17
CA PRO A 349 -0.60 -25.03 4.24
C PRO A 349 -1.93 -24.94 4.99
N VAL A 350 -2.83 -24.10 4.48
CA VAL A 350 -4.14 -23.78 5.10
C VAL A 350 -5.29 -24.38 4.30
N ALA A 351 -5.35 -24.07 2.99
CA ALA A 351 -6.44 -24.50 2.12
C ALA A 351 -6.01 -24.47 0.64
N ILE A 352 -6.83 -25.06 -0.22
CA ILE A 352 -6.69 -24.97 -1.68
C ILE A 352 -7.70 -23.97 -2.20
N ALA A 353 -7.23 -22.97 -2.95
CA ALA A 353 -8.06 -22.08 -3.74
C ALA A 353 -8.22 -22.66 -5.16
N PRO A 354 -9.41 -23.12 -5.58
CA PRO A 354 -9.60 -23.68 -6.92
C PRO A 354 -9.79 -22.62 -8.01
N TYR A 355 -9.93 -21.35 -7.64
CA TYR A 355 -10.11 -20.20 -8.50
C TYR A 355 -9.58 -18.94 -7.82
N THR A 356 -9.38 -17.88 -8.60
CA THR A 356 -8.95 -16.58 -8.04
C THR A 356 -10.07 -15.94 -7.23
N LEU A 357 -9.75 -15.53 -6.00
CA LEU A 357 -10.57 -14.65 -5.19
C LEU A 357 -10.03 -13.22 -5.35
N ILE A 358 -10.80 -12.38 -6.02
CA ILE A 358 -10.41 -11.02 -6.33
C ILE A 358 -10.89 -10.04 -5.27
N TYR A 359 -10.03 -9.10 -4.93
CA TYR A 359 -10.45 -7.86 -4.28
C TYR A 359 -10.48 -6.73 -5.33
N SER A 360 -11.17 -5.65 -5.02
CA SER A 360 -11.18 -4.49 -5.90
C SER A 360 -11.04 -3.23 -5.07
N GLU A 361 -9.86 -2.64 -5.13
CA GLU A 361 -9.61 -1.36 -4.45
C GLU A 361 -10.29 -0.19 -5.14
N PHE A 362 -10.24 -0.13 -6.49
CA PHE A 362 -10.43 1.14 -7.19
C PHE A 362 -11.50 1.14 -8.29
N ALA A 363 -11.99 0.01 -8.77
CA ALA A 363 -12.86 0.01 -9.95
C ALA A 363 -14.26 -0.58 -9.74
N ASP A 364 -14.39 -1.74 -9.14
CA ASP A 364 -15.69 -2.42 -8.93
C ASP A 364 -15.66 -3.23 -7.62
N ALA A 365 -15.69 -2.53 -6.49
CA ALA A 365 -15.74 -3.19 -5.19
C ALA A 365 -16.91 -4.17 -5.05
N ALA A 366 -18.04 -3.92 -5.72
CA ALA A 366 -19.18 -4.83 -5.75
C ALA A 366 -18.90 -6.12 -6.53
N GLY A 367 -17.86 -6.16 -7.35
CA GLY A 367 -17.40 -7.34 -8.11
C GLY A 367 -16.47 -8.26 -7.33
N SER A 368 -16.03 -7.88 -6.13
CA SER A 368 -15.17 -8.72 -5.28
C SER A 368 -15.92 -9.96 -4.80
N ASN A 369 -15.29 -11.10 -4.91
CA ASN A 369 -15.74 -12.36 -4.29
C ASN A 369 -14.94 -12.67 -3.00
N LEU A 370 -13.83 -11.99 -2.77
CA LEU A 370 -13.01 -12.10 -1.57
C LEU A 370 -13.65 -11.37 -0.37
N GLY A 371 -14.19 -10.16 -0.58
CA GLY A 371 -14.79 -9.38 0.49
C GLY A 371 -15.92 -10.11 1.25
N PRO A 372 -16.91 -10.71 0.55
CA PRO A 372 -17.92 -11.55 1.20
C PRO A 372 -17.34 -12.74 1.97
N LEU A 373 -16.33 -13.43 1.42
CA LEU A 373 -15.64 -14.53 2.11
C LEU A 373 -15.02 -14.07 3.44
N VAL A 374 -14.35 -12.92 3.43
CA VAL A 374 -13.72 -12.35 4.65
C VAL A 374 -14.80 -11.92 5.66
N ALA A 375 -15.89 -11.30 5.21
CA ALA A 375 -16.98 -10.93 6.12
C ALA A 375 -17.60 -12.16 6.79
N ASP A 376 -17.83 -13.26 6.05
CA ASP A 376 -18.33 -14.52 6.58
C ASP A 376 -17.32 -15.18 7.53
N ALA A 377 -16.03 -15.09 7.22
CA ALA A 377 -14.96 -15.58 8.08
C ALA A 377 -14.93 -14.87 9.45
N ILE A 378 -15.03 -13.55 9.45
CA ILE A 378 -15.08 -12.75 10.70
C ILE A 378 -16.34 -13.12 11.50
N TYR A 379 -17.50 -13.20 10.84
CA TYR A 379 -18.76 -13.61 11.50
C TYR A 379 -18.64 -14.98 12.14
N ASN A 380 -18.14 -15.97 11.38
CA ASN A 380 -17.96 -17.33 11.87
C ASN A 380 -17.01 -17.38 13.07
N TYR A 381 -15.84 -16.73 12.96
CA TYR A 381 -14.82 -16.74 14.00
C TYR A 381 -15.33 -16.15 15.33
N VAL A 382 -16.00 -15.00 15.27
CA VAL A 382 -16.53 -14.35 16.48
C VAL A 382 -17.68 -15.15 17.10
N ASN A 383 -18.45 -15.89 16.30
CA ASN A 383 -19.55 -16.70 16.79
C ASN A 383 -19.13 -18.10 17.27
N SER A 384 -18.00 -18.63 16.78
CA SER A 384 -17.50 -19.94 17.21
C SER A 384 -16.52 -19.87 18.39
N GLU A 385 -15.67 -18.83 18.42
CA GLU A 385 -14.58 -18.73 19.41
C GLU A 385 -14.65 -17.46 20.27
N GLY A 386 -15.46 -16.49 19.90
CA GLY A 386 -15.62 -15.21 20.58
C GLY A 386 -16.99 -15.03 21.25
N PRO A 387 -17.33 -13.76 21.60
CA PRO A 387 -18.56 -13.43 22.34
C PRO A 387 -19.82 -13.41 21.46
N GLY A 388 -19.76 -13.86 20.21
CA GLY A 388 -20.86 -13.83 19.24
C GLY A 388 -21.15 -12.42 18.68
N THR A 389 -21.83 -12.36 17.54
CA THR A 389 -22.27 -11.10 16.89
C THR A 389 -23.46 -11.37 15.97
N ASP A 390 -24.31 -10.36 15.75
CA ASP A 390 -25.41 -10.44 14.77
C ASP A 390 -24.91 -10.16 13.34
N ILE A 391 -23.88 -9.31 13.19
CA ILE A 391 -23.39 -8.79 11.91
C ILE A 391 -21.87 -8.74 11.93
N ALA A 392 -21.23 -9.09 10.82
CA ALA A 392 -19.83 -8.74 10.58
C ALA A 392 -19.71 -7.83 9.34
N MET A 393 -18.72 -6.93 9.36
CA MET A 393 -18.46 -6.00 8.27
C MET A 393 -16.96 -5.89 8.00
N VAL A 394 -16.59 -5.85 6.72
CA VAL A 394 -15.27 -5.51 6.24
C VAL A 394 -15.37 -4.47 5.12
N ALA A 395 -14.43 -3.54 5.02
CA ALA A 395 -14.39 -2.56 3.94
C ALA A 395 -13.42 -3.02 2.82
N ALA A 396 -13.69 -2.61 1.58
CA ALA A 396 -12.85 -2.98 0.44
C ALA A 396 -11.39 -2.53 0.60
N GLY A 397 -11.14 -1.38 1.22
CA GLY A 397 -9.79 -0.81 1.36
C GLY A 397 -8.87 -1.52 2.36
N VAL A 398 -9.40 -2.46 3.17
CA VAL A 398 -8.56 -3.27 4.06
C VAL A 398 -8.19 -4.63 3.44
N LEU A 399 -8.76 -4.96 2.28
CA LEU A 399 -8.35 -6.11 1.49
C LEU A 399 -7.16 -5.70 0.63
N ARG A 400 -6.03 -6.39 0.76
CA ARG A 400 -4.75 -5.94 0.18
C ARG A 400 -4.24 -6.81 -0.97
N ASP A 401 -4.53 -8.11 -0.96
CA ASP A 401 -4.06 -9.04 -1.99
C ASP A 401 -5.17 -10.02 -2.40
N PRO A 402 -5.22 -10.43 -3.68
CA PRO A 402 -6.10 -11.52 -4.11
C PRO A 402 -5.56 -12.85 -3.60
N ILE A 403 -6.45 -13.84 -3.42
CA ILE A 403 -6.05 -15.23 -3.25
C ILE A 403 -5.95 -15.88 -4.64
N GLN A 404 -4.75 -16.30 -5.03
CA GLN A 404 -4.50 -16.95 -6.30
C GLN A 404 -4.86 -18.45 -6.25
N PRO A 405 -5.16 -19.10 -7.40
CA PRO A 405 -5.37 -20.56 -7.43
C PRO A 405 -4.14 -21.32 -6.96
N GLY A 406 -4.36 -22.38 -6.17
CA GLY A 406 -3.30 -23.24 -5.63
C GLY A 406 -3.41 -23.45 -4.13
N VAL A 407 -2.37 -24.05 -3.55
CA VAL A 407 -2.26 -24.26 -2.10
C VAL A 407 -1.90 -22.95 -1.44
N GLN A 408 -2.72 -22.51 -0.49
CA GLN A 408 -2.49 -21.28 0.27
C GLN A 408 -1.79 -21.58 1.59
N SER A 409 -0.71 -20.89 1.88
CA SER A 409 0.00 -20.92 3.16
C SER A 409 -0.55 -19.89 4.16
N VAL A 410 -0.07 -19.93 5.40
CA VAL A 410 -0.34 -18.88 6.41
C VAL A 410 0.08 -17.51 5.88
N ALA A 411 1.22 -17.40 5.21
CA ALA A 411 1.72 -16.17 4.63
C ALA A 411 0.81 -15.63 3.53
N ASP A 412 0.30 -16.51 2.63
CA ASP A 412 -0.65 -16.12 1.58
C ASP A 412 -1.95 -15.55 2.18
N ILE A 413 -2.47 -16.18 3.23
CA ILE A 413 -3.68 -15.71 3.89
C ILE A 413 -3.45 -14.39 4.61
N PHE A 414 -2.30 -14.22 5.27
CA PHE A 414 -1.96 -12.96 5.92
C PHE A 414 -1.93 -11.78 4.94
N ARG A 415 -1.37 -11.94 3.74
CA ARG A 415 -1.30 -10.88 2.72
C ARG A 415 -2.66 -10.28 2.39
N THR A 416 -3.71 -11.10 2.44
CA THR A 416 -5.08 -10.65 2.16
C THR A 416 -5.56 -9.56 3.12
N MET A 417 -5.13 -9.62 4.41
CA MET A 417 -5.56 -8.74 5.50
C MET A 417 -4.34 -8.25 6.30
N SER A 418 -3.34 -7.73 5.61
CA SER A 418 -2.00 -7.49 6.16
C SER A 418 -1.82 -6.19 6.93
N LEU A 419 -2.83 -5.32 6.95
CA LEU A 419 -2.70 -4.00 7.58
C LEU A 419 -2.83 -4.05 9.11
N GLY A 420 -2.14 -3.12 9.76
CA GLY A 420 -2.25 -2.87 11.19
C GLY A 420 -1.36 -3.74 12.07
N SER A 421 -1.32 -3.37 13.34
CA SER A 421 -0.65 -4.12 14.39
C SER A 421 -1.49 -4.08 15.65
N GLY A 422 -1.51 -5.19 16.41
CA GLY A 422 -2.23 -5.26 17.67
C GLY A 422 -1.39 -4.82 18.89
N ASN A 423 -2.08 -4.59 20.02
CA ASN A 423 -1.43 -4.36 21.30
C ASN A 423 -0.74 -5.63 21.84
N ASP A 424 -1.20 -6.80 21.39
CA ASP A 424 -0.63 -8.11 21.69
C ASP A 424 0.63 -8.44 20.86
N LYS A 425 1.09 -7.51 19.99
CA LYS A 425 2.22 -7.65 19.06
C LYS A 425 2.00 -8.65 17.93
N VAL A 426 0.81 -9.22 17.81
CA VAL A 426 0.43 -10.01 16.63
C VAL A 426 0.01 -9.05 15.53
N PRO A 427 0.56 -9.18 14.30
CA PRO A 427 0.22 -8.29 13.20
C PRO A 427 -1.25 -8.45 12.77
N GLY A 428 -1.79 -7.42 12.17
CA GLY A 428 -3.19 -7.35 11.73
C GLY A 428 -4.07 -6.52 12.66
N TYR A 429 -5.13 -5.93 12.10
CA TYR A 429 -6.11 -5.19 12.91
C TYR A 429 -6.87 -6.10 13.86
N ALA A 430 -7.08 -5.62 15.08
CA ALA A 430 -7.94 -6.28 16.05
C ALA A 430 -9.42 -6.16 15.64
N LEU A 431 -10.22 -7.16 16.00
CA LEU A 431 -11.68 -7.13 15.84
C LEU A 431 -12.31 -6.37 17.00
N SER A 432 -13.22 -5.44 16.69
CA SER A 432 -13.95 -4.63 17.65
C SER A 432 -15.46 -4.85 17.49
N LYS A 433 -16.20 -4.90 18.61
CA LYS A 433 -17.63 -5.16 18.65
C LYS A 433 -18.39 -3.99 19.27
N LEU A 434 -19.40 -3.52 18.56
CA LEU A 434 -20.27 -2.41 18.97
C LEU A 434 -21.74 -2.75 18.71
N TRP A 435 -22.64 -2.03 19.36
CA TRP A 435 -24.07 -2.19 19.21
C TRP A 435 -24.71 -0.93 18.64
N PHE A 436 -25.68 -1.13 17.75
CA PHE A 436 -26.39 -0.07 17.05
C PHE A 436 -27.89 -0.35 17.02
N THR A 437 -28.73 0.68 17.09
CA THR A 437 -30.14 0.56 16.79
C THR A 437 -30.39 0.32 15.31
N GLY A 438 -31.56 -0.20 14.91
CA GLY A 438 -31.90 -0.37 13.50
C GLY A 438 -31.87 0.95 12.72
N LYS A 439 -32.20 2.07 13.37
CA LYS A 439 -32.05 3.42 12.77
C LYS A 439 -30.58 3.77 12.50
N GLU A 440 -29.68 3.42 13.40
CA GLU A 440 -28.25 3.67 13.23
C GLU A 440 -27.63 2.74 12.18
N LEU A 441 -28.05 1.48 12.08
CA LEU A 441 -27.66 0.59 10.98
C LEU A 441 -28.07 1.18 9.62
N LYS A 442 -29.28 1.74 9.50
CA LYS A 442 -29.69 2.47 8.30
C LYS A 442 -28.78 3.67 8.03
N ASN A 443 -28.44 4.43 9.05
CA ASN A 443 -27.56 5.59 8.92
C ASN A 443 -26.13 5.18 8.46
N ILE A 444 -25.58 4.11 9.02
CA ILE A 444 -24.28 3.54 8.60
C ILE A 444 -24.34 3.14 7.11
N ALA A 445 -25.38 2.41 6.70
CA ALA A 445 -25.58 2.03 5.31
C ALA A 445 -25.65 3.22 4.35
N GLU A 446 -26.43 4.27 4.70
CA GLU A 446 -26.53 5.50 3.89
C GLU A 446 -25.19 6.21 3.75
N ILE A 447 -24.37 6.25 4.83
CA ILE A 447 -23.03 6.85 4.80
C ILE A 447 -22.10 6.04 3.90
N LEU A 448 -22.06 4.73 4.07
CA LEU A 448 -21.17 3.85 3.29
C LEU A 448 -21.53 3.86 1.80
N ILE A 449 -22.84 3.87 1.45
CA ILE A 449 -23.31 4.05 0.07
C ILE A 449 -22.88 5.43 -0.49
N PHE A 450 -22.93 6.47 0.34
CA PHE A 450 -22.50 7.81 -0.08
C PHE A 450 -20.98 7.89 -0.28
N LEU A 451 -20.20 7.36 0.67
CA LEU A 451 -18.74 7.41 0.61
C LEU A 451 -18.17 6.52 -0.51
N SER A 452 -18.69 5.31 -0.68
CA SER A 452 -18.23 4.37 -1.71
C SER A 452 -18.48 4.86 -3.14
N ALA A 453 -19.43 5.77 -3.35
CA ALA A 453 -19.69 6.37 -4.65
C ALA A 453 -18.55 7.28 -5.14
N SER A 454 -17.76 7.84 -4.23
CA SER A 454 -16.59 8.68 -4.53
C SER A 454 -15.26 8.00 -4.23
N THR A 455 -15.25 7.11 -3.26
CA THR A 455 -14.06 6.42 -2.75
C THR A 455 -14.39 4.92 -2.61
N PRO A 456 -14.13 4.10 -3.66
CA PRO A 456 -14.50 2.68 -3.70
C PRO A 456 -13.95 1.85 -2.54
N SER A 457 -12.80 2.23 -1.96
CA SER A 457 -12.23 1.58 -0.77
C SER A 457 -13.16 1.59 0.46
N ASN A 458 -14.15 2.50 0.50
CA ASN A 458 -15.19 2.52 1.55
C ASN A 458 -16.37 1.57 1.28
N TYR A 459 -16.34 0.77 0.20
CA TYR A 459 -17.42 -0.17 -0.08
C TYR A 459 -17.47 -1.26 0.99
N PRO A 460 -18.65 -1.49 1.65
CA PRO A 460 -18.76 -2.50 2.70
C PRO A 460 -19.17 -3.86 2.15
N TYR A 461 -18.61 -4.91 2.72
CA TYR A 461 -19.12 -6.27 2.62
C TYR A 461 -19.66 -6.65 3.99
N PHE A 462 -20.92 -7.10 4.04
CA PHE A 462 -21.55 -7.54 5.27
C PHE A 462 -21.80 -9.04 5.22
N SER A 463 -21.60 -9.69 6.35
CA SER A 463 -22.13 -11.02 6.62
C SER A 463 -23.40 -10.91 7.46
N HIS A 464 -24.41 -11.72 7.13
CA HIS A 464 -25.72 -11.80 7.80
C HIS A 464 -26.58 -10.53 7.71
N LEU A 465 -26.16 -9.52 6.94
CA LEU A 465 -26.95 -8.30 6.69
C LEU A 465 -27.11 -8.08 5.18
N ARG A 466 -28.34 -7.91 4.72
CA ARG A 466 -28.67 -7.52 3.36
C ARG A 466 -29.33 -6.14 3.35
N ILE A 467 -28.89 -5.27 2.45
CA ILE A 467 -29.37 -3.90 2.31
C ILE A 467 -29.85 -3.68 0.88
N ASP A 468 -31.15 -3.47 0.70
CA ASP A 468 -31.74 -3.06 -0.56
C ASP A 468 -31.75 -1.53 -0.63
N TYR A 469 -31.16 -0.97 -1.68
CA TYR A 469 -31.07 0.48 -1.86
C TYR A 469 -31.41 0.92 -3.29
N ASP A 470 -31.95 2.12 -3.41
CA ASP A 470 -32.26 2.79 -4.68
C ASP A 470 -31.09 3.73 -5.05
N PRO A 471 -30.32 3.41 -6.10
CA PRO A 471 -29.18 4.23 -6.50
C PRO A 471 -29.59 5.65 -6.91
N ASP A 472 -30.81 5.84 -7.44
CA ASP A 472 -31.37 7.13 -7.88
C ASP A 472 -32.05 7.89 -6.73
N GLY A 473 -32.11 7.30 -5.54
CA GLY A 473 -32.68 7.92 -4.33
C GLY A 473 -31.92 9.17 -3.90
N ARG A 474 -32.58 10.04 -3.12
CA ARG A 474 -31.96 11.24 -2.56
C ARG A 474 -30.78 10.87 -1.66
N ILE A 475 -29.74 11.68 -1.64
CA ILE A 475 -28.59 11.54 -0.73
C ILE A 475 -29.09 11.32 0.70
N PHE A 476 -28.53 10.32 1.38
CA PHE A 476 -28.93 9.89 2.73
C PHE A 476 -30.38 9.45 2.87
N ASN A 477 -31.01 9.03 1.76
CA ASN A 477 -32.32 8.37 1.73
C ASN A 477 -32.40 7.38 0.56
N LYS A 478 -31.35 6.59 0.38
CA LYS A 478 -31.27 5.55 -0.63
C LYS A 478 -31.69 4.18 -0.11
N VAL A 479 -31.45 3.86 1.16
CA VAL A 479 -31.78 2.58 1.78
C VAL A 479 -33.29 2.38 1.86
N ARG A 480 -33.77 1.28 1.25
CA ARG A 480 -35.19 0.89 1.19
C ARG A 480 -35.54 -0.16 2.21
N LYS A 481 -34.69 -1.16 2.39
CA LYS A 481 -34.92 -2.28 3.29
C LYS A 481 -33.59 -2.77 3.85
N ILE A 482 -33.63 -3.26 5.09
CA ILE A 482 -32.50 -3.96 5.72
C ILE A 482 -33.06 -5.29 6.26
N GLU A 483 -32.43 -6.39 5.90
CA GLU A 483 -32.75 -7.73 6.38
C GLU A 483 -31.56 -8.31 7.13
N LEU A 484 -31.85 -8.92 8.28
CA LEU A 484 -30.87 -9.67 9.07
C LEU A 484 -31.20 -11.15 8.95
N THR A 485 -30.17 -11.96 8.73
CA THR A 485 -30.25 -13.43 8.80
C THR A 485 -29.67 -13.87 10.15
N ASP A 486 -30.44 -14.60 10.95
CA ASP A 486 -29.96 -15.11 12.23
C ASP A 486 -29.09 -16.38 12.07
N HIS A 487 -28.51 -16.88 13.16
CA HIS A 487 -27.69 -18.09 13.18
C HIS A 487 -28.40 -19.37 12.72
N GLN A 488 -29.74 -19.37 12.67
CA GLN A 488 -30.57 -20.48 12.24
C GLN A 488 -30.97 -20.34 10.76
N GLY A 489 -30.55 -19.25 10.10
CA GLY A 489 -30.88 -18.94 8.71
C GLY A 489 -32.26 -18.25 8.56
N ASN A 490 -32.92 -17.83 9.65
CA ASN A 490 -34.19 -17.10 9.55
C ASN A 490 -33.92 -15.64 9.17
N VAL A 491 -34.64 -15.16 8.17
CA VAL A 491 -34.54 -13.79 7.69
C VAL A 491 -35.61 -12.92 8.34
N SER A 492 -35.24 -11.79 8.90
CA SER A 492 -36.14 -10.80 9.50
C SER A 492 -35.80 -9.39 9.05
N GLU A 493 -36.82 -8.55 8.85
CA GLU A 493 -36.60 -7.15 8.53
C GLU A 493 -36.20 -6.35 9.78
N VAL A 494 -35.18 -5.52 9.66
CA VAL A 494 -34.71 -4.63 10.71
C VAL A 494 -35.63 -3.43 10.80
N ASN A 495 -36.24 -3.21 11.97
CA ASN A 495 -37.02 -2.00 12.21
C ASN A 495 -36.13 -0.76 12.32
N THR A 496 -36.21 0.12 11.33
CA THR A 496 -35.39 1.35 11.24
C THR A 496 -36.07 2.59 11.80
N SER A 497 -37.21 2.41 12.56
CA SER A 497 -37.87 3.51 13.24
C SER A 497 -36.98 4.10 14.34
N LYS A 498 -37.01 5.44 14.51
CA LYS A 498 -36.30 6.14 15.59
C LYS A 498 -36.75 5.74 17.00
N ASP A 499 -37.96 5.21 17.12
CA ASP A 499 -38.55 4.84 18.39
C ASP A 499 -38.18 3.42 18.81
N ASP A 500 -37.69 2.59 17.89
CA ASP A 500 -37.19 1.25 18.19
C ASP A 500 -35.83 1.31 18.87
N LYS A 501 -35.71 0.67 20.03
CA LYS A 501 -34.50 0.63 20.86
C LYS A 501 -33.79 -0.71 20.78
N LYS A 502 -34.25 -1.65 19.94
CA LYS A 502 -33.57 -2.92 19.74
C LYS A 502 -32.16 -2.67 19.26
N LEU A 503 -31.20 -3.32 19.91
CA LEU A 503 -29.81 -3.25 19.58
C LEU A 503 -29.40 -4.46 18.75
N TYR A 504 -28.52 -4.23 17.80
CA TYR A 504 -27.90 -5.22 16.96
C TYR A 504 -26.38 -5.07 17.11
N SER A 505 -25.69 -6.17 17.39
CA SER A 505 -24.24 -6.19 17.51
C SER A 505 -23.60 -6.29 16.12
N MET A 506 -22.53 -5.53 15.92
CA MET A 506 -21.74 -5.57 14.70
C MET A 506 -20.27 -5.63 15.06
N VAL A 507 -19.54 -6.53 14.39
CA VAL A 507 -18.09 -6.63 14.46
C VAL A 507 -17.47 -6.08 13.17
N ALA A 508 -16.45 -5.26 13.33
CA ALA A 508 -15.55 -4.79 12.29
C ALA A 508 -14.13 -4.69 12.85
N ASN A 509 -13.15 -4.44 12.02
CA ASN A 509 -11.80 -4.19 12.52
C ASN A 509 -11.68 -2.84 13.24
N SER A 510 -10.67 -2.70 14.09
CA SER A 510 -10.44 -1.50 14.89
C SER A 510 -10.26 -0.25 14.02
N TYR A 511 -9.59 -0.34 12.88
CA TYR A 511 -9.43 0.77 11.94
C TYR A 511 -10.78 1.34 11.46
N ILE A 512 -11.71 0.49 11.08
CA ILE A 512 -13.07 0.92 10.67
C ILE A 512 -13.78 1.58 11.85
N VAL A 513 -13.67 0.99 13.04
CA VAL A 513 -14.31 1.50 14.27
C VAL A 513 -13.75 2.87 14.64
N ASP A 514 -12.43 3.07 14.60
CA ASP A 514 -11.78 4.35 14.90
C ASP A 514 -12.22 5.46 13.93
N ASN A 515 -12.50 5.09 12.68
CA ASN A 515 -13.01 6.02 11.67
C ASN A 515 -14.49 6.42 11.85
N ILE A 516 -15.25 5.77 12.75
CA ILE A 516 -16.65 6.17 13.04
C ILE A 516 -16.72 7.64 13.52
N ALA A 517 -15.73 8.08 14.30
CA ALA A 517 -15.66 9.47 14.75
C ALA A 517 -15.52 10.49 13.60
N LEU A 518 -14.85 10.11 12.52
CA LEU A 518 -14.67 10.94 11.31
C LEU A 518 -15.97 11.08 10.50
N VAL A 519 -16.88 10.12 10.61
CA VAL A 519 -18.20 10.15 9.95
C VAL A 519 -18.97 11.41 10.33
N LYS A 520 -18.99 11.76 11.63
CA LYS A 520 -19.64 13.00 12.11
C LYS A 520 -19.08 14.25 11.45
N LYS A 521 -17.75 14.31 11.22
CA LYS A 521 -17.08 15.41 10.55
C LYS A 521 -17.40 15.43 9.05
N LYS A 522 -17.34 14.30 8.36
CA LYS A 522 -17.63 14.19 6.91
C LYS A 522 -19.09 14.43 6.56
N THR A 523 -20.04 14.13 7.46
CA THR A 523 -21.47 14.37 7.26
C THR A 523 -21.95 15.72 7.84
N LEU A 524 -21.04 16.58 8.30
CA LEU A 524 -21.35 17.85 8.95
C LEU A 524 -22.38 17.70 10.11
N GLY A 525 -22.39 16.54 10.76
CA GLY A 525 -23.34 16.22 11.84
C GLY A 525 -24.79 15.95 11.41
N LEU A 526 -25.04 15.84 10.10
CA LEU A 526 -26.40 15.56 9.57
C LEU A 526 -26.88 14.15 9.87
N ILE A 527 -25.93 13.22 10.02
CA ILE A 527 -26.23 11.82 10.34
C ILE A 527 -25.58 11.47 11.67
N LYS A 528 -26.37 10.91 12.56
CA LYS A 528 -25.95 10.49 13.89
C LYS A 528 -25.78 8.97 13.93
N VAL A 529 -24.59 8.54 14.32
CA VAL A 529 -24.26 7.15 14.67
C VAL A 529 -23.57 7.21 16.03
N GLU A 530 -24.15 6.53 17.01
CA GLU A 530 -23.67 6.50 18.39
C GLU A 530 -23.31 5.05 18.75
N PRO A 531 -22.02 4.68 18.74
CA PRO A 531 -21.61 3.33 19.13
C PRO A 531 -21.97 3.08 20.61
N LYS A 532 -22.50 1.89 20.89
CA LYS A 532 -22.95 1.49 22.22
C LYS A 532 -22.31 0.17 22.67
N ASP A 533 -22.34 -0.06 23.98
CA ASP A 533 -22.11 -1.36 24.57
C ASP A 533 -23.39 -2.25 24.55
N ALA A 534 -23.28 -3.47 25.03
CA ALA A 534 -24.42 -4.42 25.13
C ALA A 534 -25.55 -3.91 26.02
N GLY A 535 -25.28 -3.02 26.95
CA GLY A 535 -26.28 -2.39 27.84
C GLY A 535 -26.96 -1.16 27.22
N GLY A 536 -26.53 -0.73 26.02
CA GLY A 536 -27.04 0.46 25.35
C GLY A 536 -26.37 1.77 25.79
N ASN A 537 -25.32 1.71 26.58
CA ASN A 537 -24.56 2.88 27.00
C ASN A 537 -23.64 3.34 25.85
N LEU A 538 -23.43 4.65 25.73
CA LEU A 538 -22.55 5.22 24.73
C LEU A 538 -21.09 4.83 24.99
N VAL A 539 -20.41 4.27 23.98
CA VAL A 539 -18.98 3.99 24.00
C VAL A 539 -18.24 5.22 23.45
N THR A 540 -17.43 5.84 24.31
CA THR A 540 -16.61 7.02 23.96
C THR A 540 -15.13 6.67 23.75
N ASP A 541 -14.66 5.62 24.44
CA ASP A 541 -13.35 5.02 24.22
C ASP A 541 -13.51 3.79 23.32
N LEU A 542 -13.20 3.95 22.04
CA LEU A 542 -13.36 2.89 21.05
C LEU A 542 -12.35 1.75 21.22
N GLY A 543 -11.21 2.00 21.87
CA GLY A 543 -10.25 0.96 22.25
C GLY A 543 -10.87 -0.09 23.18
N SER A 544 -11.85 0.29 24.00
CA SER A 544 -12.58 -0.63 24.86
C SER A 544 -13.56 -1.57 24.11
N ALA A 545 -13.77 -1.34 22.82
CA ALA A 545 -14.62 -2.18 21.98
C ALA A 545 -13.88 -3.39 21.39
N VAL A 546 -12.56 -3.46 21.53
CA VAL A 546 -11.75 -4.59 21.04
C VAL A 546 -12.21 -5.87 21.75
N VAL A 547 -12.44 -6.92 20.94
CA VAL A 547 -12.94 -8.20 21.43
C VAL A 547 -11.81 -9.00 22.06
N ASP A 548 -12.00 -9.37 23.33
CA ASP A 548 -11.13 -10.34 24.00
C ASP A 548 -11.63 -11.76 23.72
N PHE A 549 -10.80 -12.55 23.06
CA PHE A 549 -11.10 -13.94 22.69
C PHE A 549 -10.78 -14.95 23.80
N ASN A 550 -10.07 -14.54 24.84
CA ASN A 550 -9.79 -15.40 26.00
C ASN A 550 -9.72 -14.62 27.31
N PRO A 551 -10.86 -14.14 27.82
CA PRO A 551 -10.93 -13.35 29.06
C PRO A 551 -10.49 -14.11 30.32
N ALA A 552 -10.19 -15.41 30.22
CA ALA A 552 -9.61 -16.20 31.31
C ALA A 552 -8.09 -16.02 31.43
N MET A 553 -7.44 -15.49 30.41
CA MET A 553 -6.02 -15.14 30.44
C MET A 553 -5.82 -13.66 30.82
N ALA A 554 -4.67 -13.37 31.42
CA ALA A 554 -4.31 -11.98 31.74
C ALA A 554 -3.98 -11.20 30.47
N GLY A 555 -4.46 -9.96 30.38
CA GLY A 555 -4.32 -9.11 29.19
C GLY A 555 -5.42 -9.34 28.17
N LEU A 556 -5.36 -8.58 27.08
CA LEU A 556 -6.33 -8.65 25.98
C LEU A 556 -5.80 -9.60 24.91
N GLN A 557 -6.52 -10.68 24.62
CA GLN A 557 -6.22 -11.60 23.54
C GLN A 557 -7.04 -11.19 22.30
N GLU A 558 -6.43 -10.38 21.46
CA GLU A 558 -7.09 -9.81 20.30
C GLU A 558 -7.38 -10.84 19.22
N GLY A 559 -8.61 -10.92 18.73
CA GLY A 559 -8.90 -11.63 17.48
C GLY A 559 -8.43 -10.79 16.29
N LYS A 560 -7.81 -11.44 15.30
CA LYS A 560 -7.33 -10.80 14.08
C LYS A 560 -8.12 -11.21 12.87
N GLU A 561 -8.31 -10.29 11.92
CA GLU A 561 -9.06 -10.56 10.69
C GLU A 561 -8.45 -11.71 9.88
N TRP A 562 -7.13 -11.72 9.70
CA TRP A 562 -6.45 -12.78 8.95
C TRP A 562 -6.52 -14.14 9.65
N ILE A 563 -6.51 -14.18 11.00
CA ILE A 563 -6.72 -15.42 11.77
C ILE A 563 -8.16 -15.91 11.60
N ALA A 564 -9.11 -14.99 11.58
CA ALA A 564 -10.51 -15.33 11.29
C ALA A 564 -10.65 -15.98 9.91
N LEU A 565 -10.03 -15.39 8.88
CA LEU A 565 -10.01 -15.94 7.53
C LEU A 565 -9.35 -17.32 7.50
N LEU A 566 -8.16 -17.45 8.08
CA LEU A 566 -7.40 -18.71 8.13
C LEU A 566 -8.24 -19.84 8.76
N LYS A 567 -8.81 -19.61 9.94
CA LYS A 567 -9.63 -20.60 10.66
C LYS A 567 -10.92 -20.96 9.91
N TYR A 568 -11.51 -19.99 9.22
CA TYR A 568 -12.68 -20.24 8.39
C TYR A 568 -12.36 -21.14 7.18
N LEU A 569 -11.24 -20.87 6.50
CA LEU A 569 -10.80 -21.70 5.37
C LEU A 569 -10.51 -23.14 5.78
N GLN A 570 -10.01 -23.37 6.99
CA GLN A 570 -9.76 -24.69 7.54
C GLN A 570 -11.04 -25.52 7.83
N GLN A 571 -12.21 -24.89 7.84
CA GLN A 571 -13.51 -25.57 8.08
C GLN A 571 -14.16 -26.11 6.80
N PHE A 572 -13.65 -25.77 5.62
CA PHE A 572 -14.19 -26.30 4.38
C PHE A 572 -13.92 -27.80 4.21
N ALA A 573 -14.73 -28.44 3.36
CA ALA A 573 -14.55 -29.85 3.06
C ALA A 573 -13.19 -30.11 2.41
N PRO A 574 -12.46 -31.16 2.83
CA PRO A 574 -11.16 -31.49 2.25
C PRO A 574 -11.27 -32.09 0.84
N ALA A 575 -10.20 -31.95 0.06
CA ALA A 575 -10.02 -32.61 -1.22
C ALA A 575 -9.75 -34.12 -1.03
N GLY A 576 -10.76 -34.90 -0.71
CA GLY A 576 -10.63 -36.32 -0.38
C GLY A 576 -10.19 -36.57 1.07
N GLU A 577 -10.04 -37.85 1.43
CA GLU A 577 -9.69 -38.27 2.80
C GLU A 577 -8.26 -37.82 3.15
N GLY A 578 -8.12 -37.01 4.21
CA GLY A 578 -6.84 -36.49 4.66
C GLY A 578 -6.23 -35.37 3.80
N GLY A 579 -6.98 -34.84 2.82
CA GLY A 579 -6.56 -33.71 1.98
C GLY A 579 -6.71 -32.36 2.68
N LEU A 580 -6.15 -31.32 2.05
CA LEU A 580 -6.37 -29.93 2.48
C LEU A 580 -7.82 -29.49 2.20
N PRO A 581 -8.40 -28.61 3.03
CA PRO A 581 -9.67 -27.97 2.75
C PRO A 581 -9.68 -27.27 1.38
N VAL A 582 -10.82 -27.30 0.69
CA VAL A 582 -11.00 -26.61 -0.61
C VAL A 582 -12.01 -25.48 -0.44
N ILE A 583 -11.64 -24.28 -0.86
CA ILE A 583 -12.54 -23.12 -0.78
C ILE A 583 -13.81 -23.41 -1.60
N SER A 584 -14.97 -23.22 -0.98
CA SER A 584 -16.28 -23.55 -1.56
C SER A 584 -16.56 -22.79 -2.85
N GLU A 585 -17.12 -23.48 -3.85
CA GLU A 585 -17.60 -22.87 -5.11
C GLU A 585 -18.65 -21.76 -4.88
N TYR A 586 -19.27 -21.70 -3.70
CA TYR A 586 -20.17 -20.61 -3.30
C TYR A 586 -19.54 -19.23 -3.48
N TYR A 587 -18.21 -19.11 -3.21
CA TYR A 587 -17.46 -17.86 -3.33
C TYR A 587 -16.85 -17.64 -4.72
N GLN A 588 -17.09 -18.49 -5.71
CA GLN A 588 -16.61 -18.26 -7.07
C GLN A 588 -17.23 -16.98 -7.67
N ASN A 589 -18.44 -16.66 -7.29
CA ASN A 589 -19.14 -15.45 -7.71
C ASN A 589 -19.33 -14.47 -6.55
N PRO A 590 -19.32 -13.15 -6.81
CA PRO A 590 -19.55 -12.13 -5.80
C PRO A 590 -20.90 -12.33 -5.08
N GLN A 591 -20.88 -12.40 -3.76
CA GLN A 591 -22.06 -12.42 -2.90
C GLN A 591 -22.34 -10.99 -2.44
N ARG A 592 -23.43 -10.39 -2.91
CA ARG A 592 -23.71 -8.96 -2.67
C ARG A 592 -24.63 -8.76 -1.46
N SER A 593 -24.11 -8.11 -0.43
CA SER A 593 -24.91 -7.64 0.70
C SER A 593 -25.61 -6.29 0.43
N LEU A 594 -25.05 -5.46 -0.48
CA LEU A 594 -25.70 -4.26 -1.00
C LEU A 594 -26.36 -4.56 -2.34
N VAL A 595 -27.69 -4.51 -2.39
CA VAL A 595 -28.48 -4.85 -3.58
C VAL A 595 -29.20 -3.62 -4.10
N SER A 596 -28.87 -3.24 -5.35
CA SER A 596 -29.55 -2.14 -6.05
C SER A 596 -30.96 -2.57 -6.45
N VAL A 597 -31.96 -1.81 -6.00
CA VAL A 597 -33.37 -2.00 -6.36
C VAL A 597 -33.87 -0.72 -7.05
N THR A 598 -34.18 -0.80 -8.34
CA THR A 598 -34.83 0.32 -9.03
C THR A 598 -36.30 0.35 -8.63
N SER A 599 -36.76 1.46 -8.04
CA SER A 599 -38.20 1.72 -7.92
C SER A 599 -38.79 1.73 -9.33
N LYS A 600 -39.64 0.73 -9.67
CA LYS A 600 -40.47 0.84 -10.88
C LYS A 600 -41.25 2.15 -10.75
N LYS A 601 -40.94 3.13 -11.62
CA LYS A 601 -41.73 4.34 -11.78
C LYS A 601 -43.12 4.01 -12.28
#